data_a0f3cb2c15770248d36947efaa36f881
#
_entry.id   a0f3cb2c15770248d36947efaa36f881
#
_cell.length_a   1.000
_cell.length_b   1.000
_cell.length_c   1.000
_cell.angle_alpha   90.00
_cell.angle_beta   90.00
_cell.angle_gamma   90.00
#
_symmetry.space_group_name_H-M   'P 1'
#
loop_
_entity.id
_entity.type
_entity.pdbx_description
1 polymer ?
#
loop_
_entity_poly.entity_id
_entity_poly.type
_entity_poly.pdbx_seq_one_letter_code
_entity_poly.pdbx_strand_id
1 'polypeptide(L)'
;LDILRTTVYEYWYEDENFARLGEYNQEKNMLSYRYELMEELSQRMSYGHHISGFFVFYTGREICAYVVDGSQILSEETGRLKDLLTAYHTANTPASRSFFFLSPDGRCNYAVIGYTKGNATLYGVYNMDTALSKIKAVLPEGTQILVSEEADAFGWNGSERESEALRMALKNTNLPFSYRKGLTLILGEKAGDSGIKVAVQIPPTFRAFFNVQFAAGFFLLA
;
A
#
# COMPACT_ATOMS: atom_id res chain seq x y z
N LEU A 1 -5.91 0.91 3.92
CA LEU A 1 -5.11 1.85 3.13
C LEU A 1 -5.35 3.31 3.56
N ASP A 2 -6.56 3.72 3.92
CA ASP A 2 -6.81 5.07 4.43
C ASP A 2 -6.09 5.32 5.76
N ILE A 3 -6.07 4.34 6.66
CA ILE A 3 -5.29 4.41 7.91
C ILE A 3 -3.81 4.59 7.61
N LEU A 4 -3.25 3.80 6.68
CA LEU A 4 -1.86 3.92 6.26
C LEU A 4 -1.58 5.34 5.71
N ARG A 5 -2.47 5.83 4.85
CA ARG A 5 -2.36 7.16 4.25
C ARG A 5 -2.37 8.25 5.31
N THR A 6 -3.34 8.20 6.22
CA THR A 6 -3.48 9.18 7.31
C THR A 6 -2.25 9.14 8.21
N THR A 7 -1.80 7.96 8.63
CA THR A 7 -0.63 7.82 9.51
C THR A 7 0.65 8.34 8.85
N VAL A 8 0.90 8.00 7.58
CA VAL A 8 2.09 8.49 6.87
C VAL A 8 2.00 10.00 6.65
N TYR A 9 0.81 10.52 6.34
CA TYR A 9 0.59 11.96 6.16
C TYR A 9 0.75 12.75 7.45
N GLU A 10 0.12 12.31 8.55
CA GLU A 10 0.23 12.96 9.86
C GLU A 10 1.68 13.00 10.30
N TYR A 11 2.37 11.88 10.19
CA TYR A 11 3.78 11.81 10.52
C TYR A 11 4.61 12.79 9.67
N TRP A 12 4.38 12.82 8.36
CA TRP A 12 5.08 13.70 7.43
C TRP A 12 4.79 15.18 7.66
N TYR A 13 3.53 15.53 7.94
CA TYR A 13 3.09 16.92 8.00
C TYR A 13 3.35 17.57 9.37
N GLU A 14 3.15 16.81 10.45
CA GLU A 14 3.19 17.30 11.82
C GLU A 14 4.56 17.19 12.47
N ASP A 15 5.45 16.36 11.91
CA ASP A 15 6.74 16.09 12.52
C ASP A 15 7.74 17.20 12.26
N GLU A 16 8.16 17.88 13.33
CA GLU A 16 9.17 18.93 13.27
C GLU A 16 10.53 18.41 12.77
N ASN A 17 10.86 17.15 13.00
CA ASN A 17 12.12 16.56 12.59
C ASN A 17 12.17 16.36 11.08
N PHE A 18 11.04 16.03 10.45
CA PHE A 18 10.94 16.01 8.99
C PHE A 18 11.08 17.42 8.39
N ALA A 19 10.52 18.44 9.02
CA ALA A 19 10.73 19.81 8.59
C ALA A 19 12.21 20.22 8.67
N ARG A 20 12.90 19.75 9.71
CA ARG A 20 14.34 20.00 9.92
C ARG A 20 15.23 19.25 8.93
N LEU A 21 14.82 18.10 8.36
CA LEU A 21 15.59 17.47 7.28
C LEU A 21 15.90 18.44 6.14
N GLY A 22 14.95 19.33 5.81
CA GLY A 22 15.14 20.34 4.78
C GLY A 22 16.14 21.45 5.13
N GLU A 23 16.48 21.64 6.40
CA GLU A 23 17.34 22.71 6.90
C GLU A 23 18.78 22.26 7.19
N TYR A 24 19.01 20.95 7.34
CA TYR A 24 20.33 20.41 7.71
C TYR A 24 21.24 20.21 6.50
N ASN A 25 22.11 21.18 6.28
CA ASN A 25 23.09 21.17 5.18
C ASN A 25 24.51 20.75 5.62
N GLN A 26 24.68 20.06 6.76
CA GLN A 26 26.00 19.71 7.29
C GLN A 26 26.12 18.21 7.60
N GLU A 27 27.04 17.54 6.89
CA GLU A 27 27.34 16.09 6.99
C GLU A 27 27.62 15.58 8.43
N LYS A 28 28.13 16.40 9.32
CA LYS A 28 28.49 15.99 10.69
C LYS A 28 27.29 15.70 11.59
N ASN A 29 26.16 16.31 11.35
CA ASN A 29 24.95 16.12 12.16
C ASN A 29 24.01 15.05 11.58
N MET A 30 24.26 14.60 10.37
CA MET A 30 23.42 13.60 9.68
C MET A 30 23.35 12.26 10.40
N LEU A 31 24.43 11.80 11.02
CA LEU A 31 24.45 10.49 11.69
C LEU A 31 23.56 10.50 12.94
N SER A 32 23.71 11.48 13.83
CA SER A 32 22.87 11.58 15.04
C SER A 32 21.41 11.74 14.66
N TYR A 33 21.14 12.59 13.70
CA TYR A 33 19.80 12.84 13.20
C TYR A 33 19.16 11.59 12.56
N ARG A 34 19.94 10.79 11.85
CA ARG A 34 19.50 9.49 11.31
C ARG A 34 19.05 8.54 12.42
N TYR A 35 19.77 8.46 13.53
CA TYR A 35 19.41 7.61 14.66
C TYR A 35 18.12 8.08 15.33
N GLU A 36 17.99 9.37 15.59
CA GLU A 36 16.79 9.97 16.17
C GLU A 36 15.57 9.71 15.29
N LEU A 37 15.70 9.93 13.98
CA LEU A 37 14.66 9.67 13.00
C LEU A 37 14.27 8.19 12.97
N MET A 38 15.24 7.27 12.98
CA MET A 38 14.96 5.83 12.99
C MET A 38 14.27 5.39 14.28
N GLU A 39 14.66 5.95 15.42
CA GLU A 39 14.01 5.68 16.71
C GLU A 39 12.55 6.14 16.70
N GLU A 40 12.30 7.33 16.22
CA GLU A 40 10.97 7.92 16.11
C GLU A 40 10.08 7.13 15.15
N LEU A 41 10.57 6.79 13.95
CA LEU A 41 9.86 5.94 12.99
C LEU A 41 9.55 4.56 13.58
N SER A 42 10.48 4.00 14.36
CA SER A 42 10.31 2.73 15.06
C SER A 42 9.20 2.78 16.12
N GLN A 43 9.17 3.85 16.89
CA GLN A 43 8.09 4.09 17.87
C GLN A 43 6.73 4.23 17.17
N ARG A 44 6.64 5.02 16.12
CA ARG A 44 5.40 5.19 15.33
C ARG A 44 4.92 3.89 14.72
N MET A 45 5.83 3.06 14.20
CA MET A 45 5.50 1.75 13.68
C MET A 45 4.94 0.82 14.75
N SER A 46 5.42 0.91 15.99
CA SER A 46 4.93 0.12 17.13
C SER A 46 3.52 0.52 17.55
N TYR A 47 3.13 1.76 17.38
CA TYR A 47 1.77 2.25 17.67
C TYR A 47 0.80 2.00 16.51
N GLY A 48 1.31 1.99 15.27
CA GLY A 48 0.52 1.78 14.06
C GLY A 48 0.63 0.36 13.54
N HIS A 49 -0.12 -0.58 14.07
CA HIS A 49 -0.10 -2.02 13.75
C HIS A 49 -0.27 -2.40 12.26
N HIS A 50 -0.25 -1.44 11.36
CA HIS A 50 -0.53 -1.65 9.93
C HIS A 50 0.63 -1.28 9.01
N ILE A 51 1.64 -0.56 9.50
CA ILE A 51 2.78 -0.16 8.68
C ILE A 51 3.88 -1.21 8.83
N SER A 52 4.30 -1.77 7.72
CA SER A 52 5.35 -2.79 7.67
C SER A 52 6.75 -2.19 7.58
N GLY A 53 6.86 -0.92 7.16
CA GLY A 53 8.12 -0.20 7.15
C GLY A 53 8.01 1.24 6.70
N PHE A 54 9.03 2.02 7.06
CA PHE A 54 9.25 3.39 6.61
C PHE A 54 10.59 3.50 5.93
N PHE A 55 10.65 4.28 4.84
CA PHE A 55 11.87 4.57 4.09
C PHE A 55 11.93 6.07 3.79
N VAL A 56 13.06 6.68 4.10
CA VAL A 56 13.28 8.11 3.93
C VAL A 56 14.36 8.35 2.89
N PHE A 57 14.03 9.16 1.89
CA PHE A 57 14.97 9.68 0.90
C PHE A 57 15.22 11.17 1.18
N TYR A 58 16.47 11.59 1.06
CA TYR A 58 16.86 12.97 1.25
C TYR A 58 17.93 13.40 0.23
N THR A 59 17.76 14.59 -0.36
CA THR A 59 18.68 15.25 -1.31
C THR A 59 19.32 14.38 -2.38
N GLY A 60 18.69 13.28 -2.76
CA GLY A 60 19.29 12.40 -3.74
C GLY A 60 18.48 11.16 -3.97
N ARG A 61 19.18 10.17 -4.48
CA ARG A 61 18.61 8.92 -4.96
C ARG A 61 18.77 7.78 -3.95
N GLU A 62 19.33 8.07 -2.77
CA GLU A 62 19.64 7.06 -1.77
C GLU A 62 18.72 7.16 -0.55
N ILE A 63 18.45 6.01 0.04
CA ILE A 63 17.71 5.90 1.30
C ILE A 63 18.62 6.37 2.44
N CYS A 64 18.24 7.48 3.08
CA CYS A 64 19.00 8.01 4.20
C CYS A 64 18.68 7.33 5.53
N ALA A 65 17.43 6.89 5.73
CA ALA A 65 16.99 6.15 6.91
C ALA A 65 15.86 5.19 6.54
N TYR A 66 15.75 4.08 7.27
CA TYR A 66 14.63 3.15 7.12
C TYR A 66 14.43 2.34 8.39
N VAL A 67 13.18 1.93 8.62
CA VAL A 67 12.79 1.01 9.68
C VAL A 67 11.80 0.00 9.09
N VAL A 68 11.94 -1.26 9.42
CA VAL A 68 11.03 -2.33 8.96
C VAL A 68 10.61 -3.20 10.13
N ASP A 69 9.37 -3.66 10.11
CA ASP A 69 8.88 -4.71 11.00
C ASP A 69 9.38 -6.06 10.49
N GLY A 70 10.36 -6.64 11.16
CA GLY A 70 10.97 -7.92 10.78
C GLY A 70 10.00 -9.11 10.83
N SER A 71 8.81 -8.96 11.42
CA SER A 71 7.75 -9.97 11.36
C SER A 71 6.93 -9.91 10.07
N GLN A 72 6.96 -8.77 9.37
CA GLN A 72 6.20 -8.51 8.16
C GLN A 72 7.06 -8.40 6.90
N ILE A 73 8.32 -8.00 7.05
CA ILE A 73 9.29 -7.87 5.96
C ILE A 73 10.55 -8.64 6.34
N LEU A 74 10.83 -9.72 5.65
CA LEU A 74 12.02 -10.52 5.90
C LEU A 74 13.31 -9.77 5.52
N SER A 75 14.42 -10.13 6.17
CA SER A 75 15.72 -9.49 5.92
C SER A 75 16.13 -9.51 4.44
N GLU A 76 15.88 -10.64 3.76
CA GLU A 76 16.19 -10.81 2.34
C GLU A 76 15.34 -9.91 1.44
N GLU A 77 14.09 -9.71 1.81
CA GLU A 77 13.14 -8.86 1.10
C GLU A 77 13.46 -7.37 1.29
N THR A 78 13.96 -7.00 2.48
CA THR A 78 14.34 -5.61 2.77
C THR A 78 15.34 -5.05 1.76
N GLY A 79 16.34 -5.84 1.37
CA GLY A 79 17.31 -5.42 0.35
C GLY A 79 16.64 -5.14 -0.99
N ARG A 80 15.85 -6.09 -1.49
CA ARG A 80 15.12 -5.95 -2.76
C ARG A 80 14.12 -4.79 -2.74
N LEU A 81 13.42 -4.62 -1.63
CA LEU A 81 12.47 -3.52 -1.46
C LEU A 81 13.17 -2.16 -1.52
N LYS A 82 14.34 -2.03 -0.90
CA LYS A 82 15.18 -0.82 -1.01
C LYS A 82 15.60 -0.54 -2.44
N ASP A 83 16.03 -1.55 -3.18
CA ASP A 83 16.44 -1.41 -4.58
C ASP A 83 15.27 -0.95 -5.46
N LEU A 84 14.09 -1.55 -5.28
CA LEU A 84 12.87 -1.17 -6.01
C LEU A 84 12.41 0.24 -5.66
N LEU A 85 12.40 0.61 -4.38
CA LEU A 85 12.04 1.96 -3.95
C LEU A 85 13.03 2.99 -4.50
N THR A 86 14.32 2.67 -4.50
CA THR A 86 15.36 3.54 -5.08
C THR A 86 15.17 3.71 -6.59
N ALA A 87 14.90 2.62 -7.29
CA ALA A 87 14.61 2.65 -8.72
C ALA A 87 13.36 3.49 -9.04
N TYR A 88 12.28 3.28 -8.28
CA TYR A 88 11.05 4.06 -8.42
C TYR A 88 11.30 5.54 -8.16
N HIS A 89 11.94 5.88 -7.04
CA HIS A 89 12.23 7.27 -6.64
C HIS A 89 13.13 7.99 -7.67
N THR A 90 14.06 7.24 -8.29
CA THR A 90 14.96 7.78 -9.31
C THR A 90 14.25 8.02 -10.65
N ALA A 91 13.35 7.11 -11.03
CA ALA A 91 12.64 7.18 -12.31
C ALA A 91 11.50 8.20 -12.30
N ASN A 92 10.93 8.47 -11.13
CA ASN A 92 9.79 9.36 -10.99
C ASN A 92 10.22 10.63 -10.26
N THR A 93 9.94 11.80 -10.83
CA THR A 93 10.04 13.05 -10.09
C THR A 93 9.08 12.94 -8.89
N PRO A 94 9.56 13.07 -7.65
CA PRO A 94 8.71 12.87 -6.50
C PRO A 94 7.52 13.82 -6.55
N ALA A 95 6.33 13.28 -6.77
CA ALA A 95 5.10 14.02 -6.63
C ALA A 95 4.92 14.39 -5.14
N SER A 96 4.15 15.43 -4.85
CA SER A 96 3.81 15.78 -3.46
C SER A 96 3.19 14.59 -2.71
N ARG A 97 2.54 13.70 -3.45
CA ARG A 97 1.98 12.42 -3.00
C ARG A 97 2.14 11.36 -4.08
N SER A 98 2.50 10.15 -3.68
CA SER A 98 2.56 8.97 -4.56
C SER A 98 1.90 7.76 -3.89
N PHE A 99 1.32 6.89 -4.72
CA PHE A 99 0.81 5.57 -4.34
C PHE A 99 1.14 4.57 -5.45
N PHE A 100 1.67 3.42 -5.08
CA PHE A 100 2.02 2.36 -6.02
C PHE A 100 2.18 1.01 -5.32
N PHE A 101 2.27 -0.06 -6.09
CA PHE A 101 2.52 -1.41 -5.58
C PHE A 101 3.91 -1.89 -5.95
N LEU A 102 4.54 -2.61 -5.02
CA LEU A 102 5.82 -3.28 -5.23
C LEU A 102 5.70 -4.77 -4.91
N SER A 103 6.38 -5.60 -5.71
CA SER A 103 6.49 -7.04 -5.48
C SER A 103 7.95 -7.47 -5.63
N PRO A 104 8.76 -7.44 -4.55
CA PRO A 104 10.20 -7.66 -4.62
C PRO A 104 10.63 -9.02 -5.17
N ASP A 105 9.86 -10.05 -4.90
CA ASP A 105 10.17 -11.43 -5.28
C ASP A 105 9.03 -12.15 -6.00
N GLY A 106 7.95 -11.43 -6.31
CA GLY A 106 6.73 -12.00 -6.87
C GLY A 106 5.90 -12.82 -5.87
N ARG A 107 6.33 -12.92 -4.61
CA ARG A 107 5.64 -13.67 -3.55
C ARG A 107 4.96 -12.77 -2.55
N CYS A 108 5.66 -11.68 -2.17
CA CYS A 108 5.15 -10.68 -1.26
C CYS A 108 4.81 -9.40 -2.00
N ASN A 109 3.69 -8.82 -1.65
CA ASN A 109 3.16 -7.63 -2.30
C ASN A 109 3.00 -6.51 -1.30
N TYR A 110 3.50 -5.34 -1.65
CA TYR A 110 3.49 -4.15 -0.82
C TYR A 110 2.76 -3.01 -1.49
N ALA A 111 1.85 -2.39 -0.75
CA ALA A 111 1.34 -1.06 -1.09
C ALA A 111 2.30 -0.01 -0.51
N VAL A 112 2.64 0.99 -1.29
CA VAL A 112 3.54 2.06 -0.90
C VAL A 112 2.83 3.39 -1.04
N ILE A 113 2.89 4.19 0.02
CA ILE A 113 2.40 5.57 0.04
C ILE A 113 3.58 6.48 0.32
N GLY A 114 3.76 7.49 -0.52
CA GLY A 114 4.83 8.46 -0.40
C GLY A 114 4.32 9.89 -0.28
N TYR A 115 5.01 10.66 0.55
CA TYR A 115 4.83 12.10 0.64
C TYR A 115 6.17 12.80 0.50
N THR A 116 6.20 13.83 -0.35
CA THR A 116 7.40 14.64 -0.63
C THR A 116 7.20 16.08 -0.18
N LYS A 117 8.17 16.60 0.54
CA LYS A 117 8.25 18.02 0.96
C LYS A 117 9.69 18.52 0.82
N GLY A 118 9.89 19.50 -0.03
CA GLY A 118 11.24 19.96 -0.33
C GLY A 118 12.10 18.85 -0.93
N ASN A 119 13.23 18.59 -0.30
CA ASN A 119 14.20 17.58 -0.73
C ASN A 119 14.04 16.20 -0.05
N ALA A 120 13.01 16.03 0.75
CA ALA A 120 12.79 14.80 1.49
C ALA A 120 11.51 14.11 1.07
N THR A 121 11.56 12.77 0.97
CA THR A 121 10.41 11.91 0.68
C THR A 121 10.33 10.81 1.74
N LEU A 122 9.16 10.67 2.36
CA LEU A 122 8.83 9.56 3.23
C LEU A 122 7.95 8.56 2.47
N TYR A 123 8.36 7.32 2.41
CA TYR A 123 7.55 6.20 1.97
C TYR A 123 7.13 5.35 3.16
N GLY A 124 5.83 5.14 3.31
CA GLY A 124 5.25 4.12 4.17
C GLY A 124 4.91 2.88 3.35
N VAL A 125 5.32 1.73 3.85
CA VAL A 125 5.16 0.42 3.18
C VAL A 125 4.23 -0.46 3.99
N TYR A 126 3.31 -1.11 3.32
CA TYR A 126 2.30 -1.97 3.89
C TYR A 126 2.28 -3.33 3.21
N ASN A 127 2.45 -4.41 3.98
CA ASN A 127 2.38 -5.77 3.45
C ASN A 127 0.93 -6.16 3.16
N MET A 128 0.59 -6.21 1.87
CA MET A 128 -0.76 -6.53 1.40
C MET A 128 -1.14 -7.99 1.69
N ASP A 129 -0.18 -8.90 1.67
CA ASP A 129 -0.46 -10.32 1.93
C ASP A 129 -0.85 -10.54 3.39
N THR A 130 -0.20 -9.84 4.32
CA THR A 130 -0.58 -9.85 5.75
C THR A 130 -1.97 -9.27 5.96
N ALA A 131 -2.28 -8.15 5.30
CA ALA A 131 -3.60 -7.52 5.37
C ALA A 131 -4.70 -8.42 4.82
N LEU A 132 -4.47 -8.98 3.64
CA LEU A 132 -5.46 -9.80 2.95
C LEU A 132 -5.59 -11.19 3.57
N SER A 133 -4.57 -11.70 4.29
CA SER A 133 -4.65 -12.99 4.98
C SER A 133 -5.80 -13.07 5.99
N LYS A 134 -6.08 -11.96 6.69
CA LYS A 134 -7.21 -11.85 7.61
C LYS A 134 -8.55 -11.90 6.88
N ILE A 135 -8.62 -11.29 5.70
CA ILE A 135 -9.82 -11.30 4.85
C ILE A 135 -9.98 -12.67 4.19
N LYS A 136 -8.88 -13.32 3.80
CA LYS A 136 -8.88 -14.65 3.20
C LYS A 136 -9.61 -15.69 4.05
N ALA A 137 -9.46 -15.61 5.36
CA ALA A 137 -10.09 -16.57 6.28
C ALA A 137 -11.62 -16.54 6.25
N VAL A 138 -12.23 -15.45 5.75
CA VAL A 138 -13.68 -15.26 5.69
C VAL A 138 -14.24 -15.24 4.25
N LEU A 139 -13.36 -15.21 3.24
CA LEU A 139 -13.76 -15.25 1.84
C LEU A 139 -13.80 -16.69 1.30
N PRO A 140 -14.69 -16.98 0.36
CA PRO A 140 -14.73 -18.26 -0.34
C PRO A 140 -13.40 -18.58 -1.01
N GLU A 141 -13.03 -19.87 -0.98
CA GLU A 141 -11.89 -20.36 -1.75
C GLU A 141 -12.07 -20.02 -3.24
N GLY A 142 -10.98 -19.58 -3.88
CA GLY A 142 -11.00 -19.13 -5.28
C GLY A 142 -11.51 -17.69 -5.48
N THR A 143 -11.78 -16.93 -4.41
CA THR A 143 -12.06 -15.50 -4.53
C THR A 143 -10.82 -14.76 -5.01
N GLN A 144 -11.02 -13.88 -5.99
CA GLN A 144 -9.98 -12.98 -6.51
C GLN A 144 -10.27 -11.55 -6.10
N ILE A 145 -9.24 -10.83 -5.74
CA ILE A 145 -9.33 -9.42 -5.36
C ILE A 145 -8.38 -8.62 -6.24
N LEU A 146 -8.84 -7.50 -6.74
CA LEU A 146 -8.03 -6.48 -7.37
C LEU A 146 -8.16 -5.18 -6.60
N VAL A 147 -7.05 -4.62 -6.20
CA VAL A 147 -6.95 -3.27 -5.62
C VAL A 147 -6.23 -2.40 -6.62
N SER A 148 -6.78 -1.25 -6.95
CA SER A 148 -6.15 -0.33 -7.91
C SER A 148 -6.33 1.12 -7.49
N GLU A 149 -5.33 1.94 -7.80
CA GLU A 149 -5.41 3.39 -7.81
C GLU A 149 -4.83 3.87 -9.15
N GLU A 150 -5.61 4.64 -9.91
CA GLU A 150 -5.25 5.13 -11.25
C GLU A 150 -4.73 4.02 -12.20
N ALA A 151 -3.42 4.06 -12.51
CA ALA A 151 -2.77 3.10 -13.42
C ALA A 151 -2.22 1.88 -12.69
N ASP A 152 -1.93 2.01 -11.39
CA ASP A 152 -1.37 0.93 -10.59
C ASP A 152 -2.44 0.01 -10.05
N ALA A 153 -2.16 -1.29 -10.07
CA ALA A 153 -3.08 -2.29 -9.59
C ALA A 153 -2.35 -3.50 -9.00
N PHE A 154 -2.92 -4.02 -7.94
CA PHE A 154 -2.51 -5.25 -7.28
C PHE A 154 -3.60 -6.31 -7.39
N GLY A 155 -3.29 -7.46 -7.96
CA GLY A 155 -4.19 -8.61 -8.06
C GLY A 155 -3.79 -9.71 -7.09
N TRP A 156 -4.77 -10.25 -6.36
CA TRP A 156 -4.57 -11.31 -5.39
C TRP A 156 -5.44 -12.53 -5.71
N ASN A 157 -4.86 -13.73 -5.61
CA ASN A 157 -5.47 -15.01 -5.99
C ASN A 157 -5.96 -15.11 -7.46
N GLY A 158 -5.49 -14.25 -8.36
CA GLY A 158 -5.83 -14.27 -9.77
C GLY A 158 -4.62 -14.45 -10.67
N SER A 159 -4.82 -15.01 -11.87
CA SER A 159 -3.87 -14.92 -12.96
C SER A 159 -3.85 -13.48 -13.52
N GLU A 160 -2.80 -13.11 -14.26
CA GLU A 160 -2.75 -11.80 -14.94
C GLU A 160 -3.99 -11.55 -15.81
N ARG A 161 -4.47 -12.59 -16.49
CA ARG A 161 -5.66 -12.51 -17.36
C ARG A 161 -6.94 -12.21 -16.58
N GLU A 162 -7.08 -12.81 -15.39
CA GLU A 162 -8.24 -12.58 -14.52
C GLU A 162 -8.17 -11.21 -13.87
N SER A 163 -6.99 -10.81 -13.42
CA SER A 163 -6.74 -9.45 -12.92
C SER A 163 -7.04 -8.38 -13.99
N GLU A 164 -6.72 -8.65 -15.24
CA GLU A 164 -7.04 -7.76 -16.35
C GLU A 164 -8.56 -7.65 -16.60
N ALA A 165 -9.30 -8.74 -16.49
CA ALA A 165 -10.76 -8.72 -16.58
C ALA A 165 -11.40 -7.87 -15.46
N LEU A 166 -10.90 -7.98 -14.24
CA LEU A 166 -11.32 -7.15 -13.11
C LEU A 166 -10.95 -5.67 -13.33
N ARG A 167 -9.75 -5.40 -13.85
CA ARG A 167 -9.29 -4.05 -14.19
C ARG A 167 -10.17 -3.39 -15.25
N MET A 168 -10.54 -4.14 -16.27
CA MET A 168 -11.47 -3.66 -17.31
C MET A 168 -12.86 -3.39 -16.71
N ALA A 169 -13.35 -4.22 -15.82
CA ALA A 169 -14.61 -3.99 -15.13
C ALA A 169 -14.58 -2.70 -14.30
N LEU A 170 -13.50 -2.46 -13.55
CA LEU A 170 -13.31 -1.22 -12.79
C LEU A 170 -13.21 0.05 -13.67
N LYS A 171 -12.66 -0.06 -14.87
CA LYS A 171 -12.57 1.08 -15.82
C LYS A 171 -13.91 1.45 -16.43
N ASN A 172 -14.71 0.43 -16.77
CA ASN A 172 -15.89 0.61 -17.63
C ASN A 172 -17.20 0.76 -16.84
N THR A 173 -17.15 0.68 -15.52
CA THR A 173 -18.36 0.67 -14.69
C THR A 173 -18.28 1.77 -13.62
N ASN A 174 -19.40 2.49 -13.44
CA ASN A 174 -19.51 3.43 -12.33
C ASN A 174 -19.53 2.69 -11.00
N LEU A 175 -18.76 3.14 -10.04
CA LEU A 175 -18.69 2.57 -8.70
C LEU A 175 -19.76 3.19 -7.78
N PRO A 176 -20.37 2.45 -6.87
CA PRO A 176 -20.22 0.99 -6.70
C PRO A 176 -20.93 0.20 -7.80
N PHE A 177 -20.45 -0.98 -8.11
CA PHE A 177 -21.13 -1.86 -9.04
C PHE A 177 -21.20 -3.31 -8.55
N SER A 178 -22.24 -4.01 -9.02
CA SER A 178 -22.38 -5.45 -8.88
C SER A 178 -22.87 -6.00 -10.21
N TYR A 179 -22.15 -6.92 -10.79
CA TYR A 179 -22.63 -7.55 -12.02
C TYR A 179 -22.28 -9.05 -12.08
N ARG A 180 -23.05 -9.78 -12.89
CA ARG A 180 -22.85 -11.22 -13.11
C ARG A 180 -22.33 -11.48 -14.52
N LYS A 181 -21.25 -12.24 -14.59
CA LYS A 181 -20.80 -12.85 -15.84
C LYS A 181 -20.95 -14.37 -15.73
N GLY A 182 -22.00 -14.90 -16.36
CA GLY A 182 -22.35 -16.34 -16.18
C GLY A 182 -22.69 -16.66 -14.73
N LEU A 183 -21.94 -17.56 -14.14
CA LEU A 183 -22.04 -17.94 -12.72
C LEU A 183 -21.17 -17.10 -11.77
N THR A 184 -20.30 -16.25 -12.22
CA THR A 184 -19.39 -15.43 -11.41
C THR A 184 -20.03 -14.11 -11.02
N LEU A 185 -19.94 -13.75 -9.73
CA LEU A 185 -20.33 -12.46 -9.21
C LEU A 185 -19.09 -11.57 -9.10
N ILE A 186 -19.16 -10.36 -9.65
CA ILE A 186 -18.12 -9.36 -9.55
C ILE A 186 -18.72 -8.15 -8.82
N LEU A 187 -18.05 -7.73 -7.76
CA LEU A 187 -18.38 -6.56 -6.97
C LEU A 187 -17.23 -5.56 -7.11
N GLY A 188 -17.56 -4.29 -7.23
CA GLY A 188 -16.56 -3.24 -7.25
C GLY A 188 -17.02 -2.02 -6.46
N GLU A 189 -16.10 -1.43 -5.71
CA GLU A 189 -16.35 -0.28 -4.87
C GLU A 189 -15.13 0.63 -4.78
N LYS A 190 -15.37 1.89 -4.45
CA LYS A 190 -14.34 2.87 -4.13
C LYS A 190 -14.14 2.89 -2.61
N ALA A 191 -12.91 2.77 -2.16
CA ALA A 191 -12.58 2.83 -0.75
C ALA A 191 -12.57 4.29 -0.27
N GLY A 192 -13.69 4.74 0.29
CA GLY A 192 -13.86 6.09 0.80
C GLY A 192 -13.53 7.17 -0.25
N ASP A 193 -12.91 8.25 0.19
CA ASP A 193 -12.43 9.35 -0.69
C ASP A 193 -11.01 9.13 -1.21
N SER A 194 -10.44 7.95 -0.98
CA SER A 194 -9.02 7.67 -1.22
C SER A 194 -8.61 7.61 -2.68
N GLY A 195 -9.53 7.48 -3.62
CA GLY A 195 -9.22 7.17 -5.03
C GLY A 195 -8.96 5.68 -5.28
N ILE A 196 -8.77 4.90 -4.22
CA ILE A 196 -8.54 3.45 -4.30
C ILE A 196 -9.85 2.75 -4.69
N LYS A 197 -9.74 1.85 -5.65
CA LYS A 197 -10.85 1.03 -6.14
C LYS A 197 -10.57 -0.42 -5.81
N VAL A 198 -11.57 -1.13 -5.35
CA VAL A 198 -11.48 -2.56 -5.03
C VAL A 198 -12.50 -3.31 -5.87
N ALA A 199 -12.07 -4.37 -6.54
CA ALA A 199 -12.97 -5.31 -7.18
C ALA A 199 -12.75 -6.72 -6.62
N VAL A 200 -13.85 -7.42 -6.38
CA VAL A 200 -13.85 -8.79 -5.86
C VAL A 200 -14.63 -9.67 -6.81
N GLN A 201 -14.00 -10.74 -7.26
CA GLN A 201 -14.63 -11.78 -8.04
C GLN A 201 -14.87 -13.02 -7.18
N ILE A 202 -16.14 -13.38 -7.00
CA ILE A 202 -16.56 -14.48 -6.15
C ILE A 202 -16.89 -15.69 -7.02
N PRO A 203 -16.33 -16.87 -6.72
CA PRO A 203 -16.57 -18.09 -7.49
C PRO A 203 -18.03 -18.58 -7.37
N PRO A 204 -18.52 -19.33 -8.35
CA PRO A 204 -19.92 -19.76 -8.43
C PRO A 204 -20.39 -20.68 -7.30
N THR A 205 -19.47 -21.39 -6.66
CA THR A 205 -19.77 -22.34 -5.58
C THR A 205 -20.39 -21.72 -4.33
N PHE A 206 -20.21 -20.40 -4.15
CA PHE A 206 -20.69 -19.68 -2.95
C PHE A 206 -21.99 -18.90 -3.17
N ARG A 207 -22.63 -18.99 -4.31
CA ARG A 207 -23.79 -18.16 -4.67
C ARG A 207 -25.02 -18.35 -3.80
N ALA A 208 -25.24 -19.54 -3.29
CA ALA A 208 -26.42 -19.86 -2.49
C ALA A 208 -26.40 -19.14 -1.12
N PHE A 209 -25.23 -18.72 -0.64
CA PHE A 209 -25.03 -18.15 0.69
C PHE A 209 -24.71 -16.63 0.69
N PHE A 210 -24.48 -16.05 -0.49
CA PHE A 210 -24.04 -14.66 -0.56
C PHE A 210 -25.23 -13.70 -0.66
N ASN A 211 -25.58 -13.11 0.44
CA ASN A 211 -26.55 -12.02 0.45
C ASN A 211 -25.81 -10.71 0.13
N VAL A 212 -26.26 -9.96 -0.88
CA VAL A 212 -25.64 -8.70 -1.35
C VAL A 212 -25.50 -7.68 -0.21
N GLN A 213 -26.37 -7.72 0.78
CA GLN A 213 -26.28 -6.87 1.99
C GLN A 213 -25.07 -7.19 2.87
N PHE A 214 -24.58 -8.43 2.83
CA PHE A 214 -23.38 -8.84 3.57
C PHE A 214 -22.09 -8.30 2.91
N ALA A 215 -22.09 -8.25 1.58
CA ALA A 215 -20.98 -7.68 0.83
C ALA A 215 -20.85 -6.15 1.08
N ALA A 216 -21.94 -5.41 1.06
CA ALA A 216 -21.95 -3.98 1.35
C ALA A 216 -21.44 -3.68 2.78
N GLY A 217 -21.81 -4.51 3.76
CA GLY A 217 -21.31 -4.39 5.13
C GLY A 217 -19.81 -4.66 5.27
N PHE A 218 -19.24 -5.52 4.42
CA PHE A 218 -17.82 -5.87 4.43
C PHE A 218 -16.94 -4.75 3.87
N PHE A 219 -17.42 -4.05 2.85
CA PHE A 219 -16.73 -2.90 2.27
C PHE A 219 -16.78 -1.64 3.14
N LEU A 220 -17.73 -1.55 4.07
CA LEU A 220 -17.84 -0.44 5.04
C LEU A 220 -16.91 -0.62 6.26
N LEU A 221 -16.35 -1.82 6.47
CA LEU A 221 -15.47 -2.15 7.60
C LEU A 221 -13.97 -2.22 7.20
N ALA A 222 -13.65 -2.11 5.93
CA ALA A 222 -12.30 -2.08 5.39
C ALA A 222 -11.87 -0.65 5.06
#